data_ba818476238b1321bd1499c653ceb0f2
#
_entry.id   ba818476238b1321bd1499c653ceb0f2
#
_cell.length_a   1.000
_cell.length_b   1.000
_cell.length_c   1.000
_cell.angle_alpha   90.00
_cell.angle_beta   90.00
_cell.angle_gamma   90.00
#
_symmetry.space_group_name_H-M   'P 1'
#
loop_
_entity.id
_entity.type
_entity.pdbx_description
1 polymer ?
#
loop_
_entity_poly.entity_id
_entity_poly.type
_entity_poly.pdbx_seq_one_letter_code
_entity_poly.pdbx_strand_id
1 'polypeptide(L)'
;MTSTPAHPSAPTDSAIPASAALVTPHTPAAAWNRQQPSGMPSHRYRDVFSRVDVPLHEREWPTRRLTAAPLWVPVDLRDGNQALAEPMDPERKRRFFERMVEMGYKEIEVGYPSASQTDFDFVRLIADTDIAPDDVTIVVFTAARRDLIERTVESIAGISNPVVIHMYTATAPMWREAVLGHSREALKELILAGGRDVLELAGDLPNVRFQFSPEVFNLTEPDYVLEVCDAMTELWDARPERPVILNLPATVEIATPNVYADQIEYMHRNLARRDGVILSVHPHNDRGTGIACAELAVLAGAQRVEGCIFGNGERTGNVDIATLALNLHAQGVDPMIDFSDIDAVRRTVEHCNRIEVHPRHPYVGDLVHTAFSGTHQDAIKKGFAEHRARATELGVPESELEWRVPYLPIDPADIGRSYDAVIRVNSQSGKGGIAYLLESEYGISLPRRLQIDLARRVQQHTDESGAELTAAAIWEIFQEAYCGPVGEPSGSGGGVPSLESFETSGSQGRERTVVTLRSGVGSGAGVGAGAGSVTVTEHLGVGPVEALTVALSGAGIDIGVLELHQSNTGAGNASEAITLIEFKHGDRTAWAAGRDRSTLKATLAAVMAAAALAGRSAPK
;
A
#
# COMPACT_ATOMS: atom_id res chain seq x y z
N MET A 1 -4.88 -67.38 -7.61
CA MET A 1 -4.34 -66.91 -6.32
C MET A 1 -3.32 -65.87 -6.65
N THR A 2 -3.73 -64.62 -6.69
CA THR A 2 -2.88 -63.45 -6.97
C THR A 2 -2.60 -62.79 -5.64
N SER A 3 -1.34 -62.84 -5.21
CA SER A 3 -0.86 -62.21 -3.99
C SER A 3 -0.76 -60.69 -4.18
N THR A 4 -1.55 -59.97 -3.39
CA THR A 4 -1.47 -58.52 -3.24
C THR A 4 -0.16 -58.18 -2.51
N PRO A 5 0.64 -57.19 -2.99
CA PRO A 5 1.84 -56.78 -2.28
C PRO A 5 1.45 -56.04 -1.00
N ALA A 6 2.10 -56.39 0.10
CA ALA A 6 1.94 -55.75 1.39
C ALA A 6 2.39 -54.28 1.31
N HIS A 7 1.54 -53.35 1.72
CA HIS A 7 1.93 -51.96 1.95
C HIS A 7 2.98 -51.89 3.08
N PRO A 8 4.02 -51.09 2.93
CA PRO A 8 4.97 -50.86 4.02
C PRO A 8 4.23 -50.22 5.20
N SER A 9 4.45 -50.77 6.37
CA SER A 9 3.94 -50.25 7.66
C SER A 9 4.34 -48.80 7.82
N ALA A 10 3.35 -47.96 8.17
CA ALA A 10 3.59 -46.55 8.54
C ALA A 10 4.66 -46.47 9.64
N PRO A 11 5.59 -45.50 9.56
CA PRO A 11 6.57 -45.31 10.63
C PRO A 11 5.84 -44.97 11.92
N THR A 12 6.28 -45.62 13.00
CA THR A 12 5.81 -45.47 14.37
C THR A 12 5.77 -44.00 14.78
N ASP A 13 4.72 -43.64 15.53
CA ASP A 13 4.52 -42.32 16.17
C ASP A 13 5.84 -41.80 16.76
N SER A 14 6.43 -40.80 16.09
CA SER A 14 7.43 -39.96 16.74
C SER A 14 6.68 -39.12 17.78
N ALA A 15 7.01 -39.34 19.04
CA ALA A 15 6.46 -38.55 20.14
C ALA A 15 6.62 -37.06 19.87
N ILE A 16 5.52 -36.31 19.99
CA ILE A 16 5.56 -34.84 19.95
C ILE A 16 6.52 -34.38 21.04
N PRO A 17 7.50 -33.50 20.75
CA PRO A 17 8.44 -33.04 21.76
C PRO A 17 7.73 -32.46 22.97
N ALA A 18 8.22 -32.74 24.16
CA ALA A 18 7.63 -32.29 25.43
C ALA A 18 7.58 -30.75 25.57
N SER A 19 8.26 -30.02 24.69
CA SER A 19 8.29 -28.54 24.64
C SER A 19 7.10 -27.90 23.93
N ALA A 20 6.32 -28.64 23.14
CA ALA A 20 5.19 -28.10 22.36
C ALA A 20 3.86 -28.36 23.10
N ALA A 21 3.31 -27.33 23.74
CA ALA A 21 1.96 -27.40 24.27
C ALA A 21 0.93 -27.38 23.13
N LEU A 22 0.14 -28.45 23.01
CA LEU A 22 -0.98 -28.51 22.06
C LEU A 22 -2.11 -27.61 22.55
N VAL A 23 -2.51 -26.65 21.71
CA VAL A 23 -3.64 -25.76 21.98
C VAL A 23 -4.80 -26.14 21.07
N THR A 24 -5.93 -26.56 21.67
CA THR A 24 -7.20 -26.71 20.95
C THR A 24 -8.08 -25.51 21.32
N PRO A 25 -8.48 -24.67 20.34
CA PRO A 25 -9.39 -23.57 20.60
C PRO A 25 -10.69 -24.08 21.22
N HIS A 26 -11.06 -23.56 22.40
CA HIS A 26 -12.28 -23.97 23.08
C HIS A 26 -13.50 -23.35 22.41
N THR A 27 -14.40 -24.19 21.90
CA THR A 27 -15.71 -23.77 21.43
C THR A 27 -16.75 -24.14 22.49
N PRO A 28 -17.53 -23.20 23.06
CA PRO A 28 -18.57 -23.51 24.03
C PRO A 28 -19.55 -24.54 23.48
N ALA A 29 -19.99 -25.49 24.33
CA ALA A 29 -20.92 -26.54 23.93
C ALA A 29 -22.28 -26.01 23.39
N ALA A 30 -22.67 -24.81 23.87
CA ALA A 30 -23.86 -24.10 23.41
C ALA A 30 -23.65 -23.31 22.11
N ALA A 31 -22.47 -23.36 21.47
CA ALA A 31 -22.27 -22.68 20.19
C ALA A 31 -23.20 -23.25 19.13
N TRP A 32 -24.01 -22.37 18.55
CA TRP A 32 -24.99 -22.71 17.49
C TRP A 32 -24.35 -22.81 16.10
N ASN A 33 -23.17 -22.21 15.94
CA ASN A 33 -22.41 -22.20 14.68
C ASN A 33 -21.24 -23.19 14.78
N ARG A 34 -21.45 -24.43 14.36
CA ARG A 34 -20.44 -25.50 14.36
C ARG A 34 -19.90 -25.73 12.95
N GLN A 35 -18.61 -25.53 12.79
CA GLN A 35 -17.92 -25.89 11.56
C GLN A 35 -17.92 -27.41 11.37
N GLN A 36 -18.02 -27.85 10.12
CA GLN A 36 -17.89 -29.26 9.77
C GLN A 36 -16.49 -29.54 9.24
N PRO A 37 -15.97 -30.77 9.41
CA PRO A 37 -14.69 -31.15 8.81
C PRO A 37 -14.71 -30.93 7.30
N SER A 38 -13.65 -30.34 6.75
CA SER A 38 -13.49 -30.21 5.30
C SER A 38 -13.09 -31.54 4.68
N GLY A 39 -13.37 -31.73 3.39
CA GLY A 39 -12.88 -32.88 2.61
C GLY A 39 -11.41 -32.77 2.20
N MET A 40 -10.67 -31.74 2.66
CA MET A 40 -9.28 -31.54 2.29
C MET A 40 -8.37 -32.57 2.99
N PRO A 41 -7.35 -33.12 2.29
CA PRO A 41 -6.50 -34.18 2.81
C PRO A 41 -5.40 -33.63 3.77
N SER A 42 -5.80 -32.92 4.82
CA SER A 42 -4.88 -32.31 5.80
C SER A 42 -3.97 -33.34 6.50
N HIS A 43 -4.42 -34.59 6.62
CA HIS A 43 -3.66 -35.71 7.18
C HIS A 43 -2.36 -36.03 6.43
N ARG A 44 -2.19 -35.53 5.20
CA ARG A 44 -0.94 -35.68 4.42
C ARG A 44 0.18 -34.78 4.88
N TYR A 45 -0.15 -33.74 5.65
CA TYR A 45 0.81 -32.74 6.11
C TYR A 45 1.07 -32.92 7.60
N ARG A 46 2.31 -32.81 7.99
CA ARG A 46 2.72 -32.95 9.38
C ARG A 46 3.18 -31.60 9.92
N ASP A 47 2.98 -31.43 11.21
CA ASP A 47 3.50 -30.29 11.97
C ASP A 47 5.04 -30.23 11.87
N VAL A 48 5.59 -29.03 11.85
CA VAL A 48 7.04 -28.80 11.81
C VAL A 48 7.76 -29.42 13.00
N PHE A 49 7.15 -29.44 14.17
CA PHE A 49 7.73 -30.05 15.36
C PHE A 49 7.96 -31.56 15.23
N SER A 50 7.28 -32.21 14.29
CA SER A 50 7.57 -33.61 13.94
C SER A 50 8.85 -33.78 13.10
N ARG A 51 9.44 -32.68 12.63
CA ARG A 51 10.62 -32.64 11.76
C ARG A 51 11.81 -31.96 12.44
N VAL A 52 11.55 -30.86 13.15
CA VAL A 52 12.58 -30.07 13.81
C VAL A 52 12.16 -29.77 15.25
N ASP A 53 12.92 -30.30 16.20
CA ASP A 53 12.78 -29.98 17.64
C ASP A 53 13.86 -28.97 18.01
N VAL A 54 13.46 -27.76 18.38
CA VAL A 54 14.37 -26.70 18.81
C VAL A 54 14.54 -26.78 20.33
N PRO A 55 15.71 -27.11 20.86
CA PRO A 55 15.93 -27.28 22.30
C PRO A 55 16.07 -25.92 23.01
N LEU A 56 15.04 -25.09 22.93
CA LEU A 56 14.95 -23.78 23.56
C LEU A 56 13.79 -23.75 24.56
N HIS A 57 14.09 -23.77 25.85
CA HIS A 57 13.10 -23.83 26.92
C HIS A 57 12.69 -22.45 27.45
N GLU A 58 13.61 -21.48 27.44
CA GLU A 58 13.39 -20.12 27.93
C GLU A 58 13.65 -19.12 26.80
N ARG A 59 12.56 -18.52 26.30
CA ARG A 59 12.59 -17.51 25.24
C ARG A 59 12.82 -16.12 25.81
N GLU A 60 13.75 -15.36 25.24
CA GLU A 60 13.96 -13.94 25.57
C GLU A 60 13.36 -13.01 24.51
N TRP A 61 13.34 -13.43 23.24
CA TRP A 61 12.90 -12.62 22.11
C TRP A 61 11.49 -12.01 22.29
N PRO A 62 10.48 -12.64 22.93
CA PRO A 62 9.13 -12.06 23.02
C PRO A 62 9.05 -10.78 23.85
N THR A 63 10.03 -10.54 24.71
CA THR A 63 10.08 -9.36 25.59
C THR A 63 10.98 -8.25 25.06
N ARG A 64 11.74 -8.51 23.99
CA ARG A 64 12.67 -7.54 23.40
C ARG A 64 11.95 -6.51 22.53
N ARG A 65 12.58 -5.37 22.34
CA ARG A 65 12.13 -4.29 21.45
C ARG A 65 13.31 -3.79 20.62
N LEU A 66 13.05 -3.49 19.36
CA LEU A 66 14.05 -2.88 18.49
C LEU A 66 14.15 -1.38 18.79
N THR A 67 15.39 -0.89 18.83
CA THR A 67 15.73 0.54 18.97
C THR A 67 16.53 1.07 17.79
N ALA A 68 16.92 0.19 16.87
CA ALA A 68 17.64 0.51 15.63
C ALA A 68 17.27 -0.50 14.55
N ALA A 69 17.41 -0.09 13.30
CA ALA A 69 17.22 -0.96 12.15
C ALA A 69 18.32 -2.03 12.06
N PRO A 70 18.03 -3.23 11.52
CA PRO A 70 19.06 -4.19 11.13
C PRO A 70 19.83 -3.69 9.89
N LEU A 71 20.92 -4.37 9.55
CA LEU A 71 21.57 -4.21 8.26
C LEU A 71 20.66 -4.77 7.16
N TRP A 72 20.37 -3.97 6.13
CA TRP A 72 19.53 -4.37 5.01
C TRP A 72 20.34 -4.82 3.82
N VAL A 73 19.97 -5.96 3.23
CA VAL A 73 20.57 -6.46 2.00
C VAL A 73 19.51 -6.80 0.98
N PRO A 74 19.27 -5.95 0.00
CA PRO A 74 18.41 -6.28 -1.12
C PRO A 74 19.08 -7.37 -1.97
N VAL A 75 18.32 -8.44 -2.21
CA VAL A 75 18.73 -9.57 -3.05
C VAL A 75 17.98 -9.61 -4.39
N ASP A 76 17.33 -8.49 -4.74
CA ASP A 76 16.53 -8.35 -5.97
C ASP A 76 17.32 -8.67 -7.23
N LEU A 77 18.62 -8.30 -7.29
CA LEU A 77 19.48 -8.49 -8.45
C LEU A 77 20.01 -9.93 -8.59
N ARG A 78 19.86 -10.76 -7.55
CA ARG A 78 20.24 -12.17 -7.59
C ARG A 78 19.00 -13.06 -7.40
N ASP A 79 18.47 -13.18 -6.19
CA ASP A 79 17.39 -14.10 -5.84
C ASP A 79 16.06 -13.66 -6.44
N GLY A 80 15.77 -12.36 -6.38
CA GLY A 80 14.63 -11.77 -7.06
C GLY A 80 14.69 -11.93 -8.58
N ASN A 81 15.89 -11.70 -9.17
CA ASN A 81 16.11 -11.80 -10.61
C ASN A 81 15.99 -13.24 -11.15
N GLN A 82 16.47 -14.25 -10.40
CA GLN A 82 16.40 -15.64 -10.85
C GLN A 82 14.96 -16.16 -11.00
N ALA A 83 14.01 -15.55 -10.29
CA ALA A 83 12.60 -15.92 -10.30
C ALA A 83 11.80 -15.24 -11.41
N LEU A 84 12.39 -14.34 -12.18
CA LEU A 84 11.72 -13.61 -13.25
C LEU A 84 11.59 -14.46 -14.52
N ALA A 85 10.41 -14.42 -15.16
CA ALA A 85 10.21 -15.04 -16.48
C ALA A 85 11.16 -14.46 -17.54
N GLU A 86 11.48 -13.18 -17.42
CA GLU A 86 12.50 -12.46 -18.20
C GLU A 86 13.54 -11.86 -17.25
N PRO A 87 14.62 -12.57 -16.95
CA PRO A 87 15.71 -12.04 -16.11
C PRO A 87 16.17 -10.66 -16.59
N MET A 88 16.62 -9.83 -15.67
CA MET A 88 17.08 -8.49 -15.97
C MET A 88 18.32 -8.52 -16.88
N ASP A 89 18.30 -7.70 -17.93
CA ASP A 89 19.47 -7.34 -18.69
C ASP A 89 20.38 -6.40 -17.86
N PRO A 90 21.64 -6.15 -18.31
CA PRO A 90 22.58 -5.33 -17.54
C PRO A 90 22.09 -3.89 -17.29
N GLU A 91 21.30 -3.31 -18.18
CA GLU A 91 20.77 -1.94 -18.02
C GLU A 91 19.71 -1.88 -16.94
N ARG A 92 18.76 -2.85 -16.90
CA ARG A 92 17.77 -2.95 -15.82
C ARG A 92 18.43 -3.23 -14.48
N LYS A 93 19.46 -4.12 -14.44
CA LYS A 93 20.26 -4.35 -13.22
C LYS A 93 20.94 -3.08 -12.75
N ARG A 94 21.58 -2.34 -13.64
CA ARG A 94 22.23 -1.06 -13.34
C ARG A 94 21.24 -0.05 -12.77
N ARG A 95 20.11 0.16 -13.44
CA ARG A 95 19.07 1.10 -12.99
C ARG A 95 18.54 0.74 -11.60
N PHE A 96 18.35 -0.55 -11.33
CA PHE A 96 17.86 -1.00 -10.03
C PHE A 96 18.94 -0.83 -8.95
N PHE A 97 20.19 -1.17 -9.26
CA PHE A 97 21.34 -0.96 -8.37
C PHE A 97 21.48 0.52 -7.99
N GLU A 98 21.48 1.42 -8.97
CA GLU A 98 21.55 2.88 -8.75
C GLU A 98 20.40 3.35 -7.85
N ARG A 99 19.17 2.85 -8.04
CA ARG A 99 18.05 3.17 -7.16
C ARG A 99 18.27 2.68 -5.72
N MET A 100 18.79 1.49 -5.52
CA MET A 100 19.12 0.98 -4.18
C MET A 100 20.18 1.84 -3.49
N VAL A 101 21.21 2.24 -4.22
CA VAL A 101 22.25 3.16 -3.71
C VAL A 101 21.65 4.51 -3.32
N GLU A 102 20.79 5.10 -4.16
CA GLU A 102 20.08 6.36 -3.86
C GLU A 102 19.20 6.25 -2.61
N MET A 103 18.57 5.10 -2.38
CA MET A 103 17.78 4.85 -1.17
C MET A 103 18.62 4.69 0.09
N GLY A 104 19.95 4.58 -0.03
CA GLY A 104 20.86 4.46 1.11
C GLY A 104 21.25 3.04 1.50
N TYR A 105 20.96 2.02 0.69
CA TYR A 105 21.47 0.68 0.94
C TYR A 105 23.00 0.66 0.90
N LYS A 106 23.61 -0.02 1.89
CA LYS A 106 25.08 -0.10 2.06
C LYS A 106 25.64 -1.49 1.81
N GLU A 107 24.78 -2.45 1.52
CA GLU A 107 25.18 -3.81 1.15
C GLU A 107 24.14 -4.35 0.16
N ILE A 108 24.58 -4.81 -1.03
CA ILE A 108 23.69 -5.20 -2.13
C ILE A 108 24.20 -6.52 -2.73
N GLU A 109 23.34 -7.55 -2.80
CA GLU A 109 23.66 -8.80 -3.49
C GLU A 109 23.36 -8.68 -4.98
N VAL A 110 24.42 -8.64 -5.79
CA VAL A 110 24.36 -8.19 -7.18
C VAL A 110 24.21 -9.30 -8.21
N GLY A 111 24.50 -10.55 -7.85
CA GLY A 111 24.36 -11.65 -8.78
C GLY A 111 25.05 -12.96 -8.37
N TYR A 112 24.90 -13.96 -9.25
CA TYR A 112 25.57 -15.26 -9.18
C TYR A 112 26.51 -15.43 -10.39
N PRO A 113 27.72 -14.84 -10.33
CA PRO A 113 28.63 -14.71 -11.49
C PRO A 113 29.00 -16.02 -12.16
N SER A 114 29.05 -17.11 -11.40
CA SER A 114 29.40 -18.43 -11.94
C SER A 114 28.22 -19.15 -12.59
N ALA A 115 26.96 -18.73 -12.33
CA ALA A 115 25.79 -19.34 -12.93
C ALA A 115 25.32 -18.62 -14.21
N SER A 116 25.62 -17.32 -14.38
CA SER A 116 25.14 -16.50 -15.47
C SER A 116 26.22 -15.55 -15.99
N GLN A 117 26.40 -15.51 -17.32
CA GLN A 117 27.31 -14.54 -17.93
C GLN A 117 26.83 -13.10 -17.71
N THR A 118 25.51 -12.85 -17.74
CA THR A 118 24.94 -11.54 -17.45
C THR A 118 25.30 -11.07 -16.03
N ASP A 119 25.25 -11.97 -15.05
CA ASP A 119 25.64 -11.65 -13.67
C ASP A 119 27.14 -11.39 -13.55
N PHE A 120 27.95 -12.19 -14.23
CA PHE A 120 29.40 -11.97 -14.30
C PHE A 120 29.71 -10.60 -14.91
N ASP A 121 29.10 -10.28 -16.05
CA ASP A 121 29.32 -9.01 -16.76
C ASP A 121 28.83 -7.81 -15.93
N PHE A 122 27.76 -7.98 -15.16
CA PHE A 122 27.28 -6.93 -14.26
C PHE A 122 28.26 -6.67 -13.09
N VAL A 123 28.83 -7.73 -12.49
CA VAL A 123 29.88 -7.57 -11.46
C VAL A 123 31.11 -6.90 -12.07
N ARG A 124 31.49 -7.27 -13.32
CA ARG A 124 32.58 -6.57 -14.04
C ARG A 124 32.24 -5.11 -14.32
N LEU A 125 30.99 -4.79 -14.68
CA LEU A 125 30.56 -3.40 -14.86
C LEU A 125 30.77 -2.57 -13.59
N ILE A 126 30.46 -3.14 -12.40
CA ILE A 126 30.72 -2.47 -11.12
C ILE A 126 32.22 -2.27 -10.90
N ALA A 127 33.05 -3.29 -11.24
CA ALA A 127 34.51 -3.21 -11.09
C ALA A 127 35.17 -2.20 -12.03
N ASP A 128 34.61 -2.01 -13.22
CA ASP A 128 35.22 -1.22 -14.30
C ASP A 128 34.63 0.22 -14.37
N THR A 129 33.65 0.55 -13.50
CA THR A 129 32.97 1.87 -13.49
C THR A 129 32.74 2.35 -12.06
N ASP A 130 32.43 3.65 -11.90
CA ASP A 130 32.20 4.28 -10.60
C ASP A 130 30.69 4.27 -10.19
N ILE A 131 29.92 3.24 -10.56
CA ILE A 131 28.49 3.18 -10.21
C ILE A 131 28.24 2.82 -8.74
N ALA A 132 29.20 2.18 -8.07
CA ALA A 132 29.11 1.84 -6.66
C ALA A 132 29.93 2.81 -5.81
N PRO A 133 29.31 3.61 -4.93
CA PRO A 133 30.05 4.43 -3.95
C PRO A 133 30.96 3.57 -3.07
N ASP A 134 32.10 4.12 -2.63
CA ASP A 134 33.13 3.40 -1.86
C ASP A 134 32.61 2.72 -0.58
N ASP A 135 31.52 3.24 -0.02
CA ASP A 135 30.89 2.76 1.22
C ASP A 135 29.79 1.71 0.98
N VAL A 136 29.58 1.27 -0.26
CA VAL A 136 28.64 0.21 -0.62
C VAL A 136 29.37 -1.11 -0.77
N THR A 137 28.96 -2.11 0.01
CA THR A 137 29.48 -3.48 -0.04
C THR A 137 28.81 -4.28 -1.15
N ILE A 138 29.60 -4.93 -1.99
CA ILE A 138 29.13 -5.77 -3.10
C ILE A 138 29.11 -7.22 -2.64
N VAL A 139 27.94 -7.86 -2.67
CA VAL A 139 27.80 -9.28 -2.32
C VAL A 139 27.65 -10.11 -3.60
N VAL A 140 28.48 -11.15 -3.73
CA VAL A 140 28.46 -12.09 -4.86
C VAL A 140 28.20 -13.50 -4.35
N PHE A 141 27.29 -14.22 -5.00
CA PHE A 141 26.80 -15.52 -4.57
C PHE A 141 27.52 -16.66 -5.28
N THR A 142 27.80 -17.77 -4.58
CA THR A 142 28.43 -18.96 -5.14
C THR A 142 28.08 -20.23 -4.39
N ALA A 143 28.00 -21.37 -5.09
CA ALA A 143 27.90 -22.68 -4.43
C ALA A 143 29.26 -23.14 -3.91
N ALA A 144 29.27 -24.05 -2.91
CA ALA A 144 30.47 -24.68 -2.35
C ALA A 144 31.12 -25.68 -3.34
N ARG A 145 31.61 -25.17 -4.45
CA ARG A 145 32.29 -25.94 -5.52
C ARG A 145 33.40 -25.10 -6.13
N ARG A 146 34.61 -25.64 -6.17
CA ARG A 146 35.84 -24.90 -6.50
C ARG A 146 35.75 -24.13 -7.83
N ASP A 147 35.31 -24.77 -8.90
CA ASP A 147 35.18 -24.11 -10.22
C ASP A 147 34.21 -22.91 -10.23
N LEU A 148 33.15 -22.98 -9.43
CA LEU A 148 32.22 -21.86 -9.28
C LEU A 148 32.78 -20.74 -8.41
N ILE A 149 33.52 -21.10 -7.34
CA ILE A 149 34.21 -20.14 -6.48
C ILE A 149 35.31 -19.41 -7.28
N GLU A 150 36.13 -20.12 -8.08
CA GLU A 150 37.13 -19.52 -8.96
C GLU A 150 36.52 -18.49 -9.91
N ARG A 151 35.42 -18.84 -10.57
CA ARG A 151 34.70 -17.93 -11.47
C ARG A 151 34.13 -16.72 -10.73
N THR A 152 33.64 -16.90 -9.51
CA THR A 152 33.13 -15.80 -8.67
C THR A 152 34.26 -14.86 -8.24
N VAL A 153 35.42 -15.41 -7.81
CA VAL A 153 36.58 -14.59 -7.45
C VAL A 153 37.15 -13.85 -8.68
N GLU A 154 37.15 -14.48 -9.86
CA GLU A 154 37.51 -13.79 -11.12
C GLU A 154 36.62 -12.56 -11.38
N SER A 155 35.32 -12.66 -11.11
CA SER A 155 34.40 -11.57 -11.39
C SER A 155 34.64 -10.31 -10.54
N ILE A 156 35.13 -10.45 -9.30
CA ILE A 156 35.40 -9.35 -8.37
C ILE A 156 36.81 -8.74 -8.50
N ALA A 157 37.64 -9.28 -9.41
CA ALA A 157 39.02 -8.78 -9.56
C ALA A 157 39.03 -7.27 -9.86
N GLY A 158 39.78 -6.52 -9.06
CA GLY A 158 39.92 -5.06 -9.20
C GLY A 158 38.80 -4.22 -8.58
N ILE A 159 37.79 -4.81 -7.94
CA ILE A 159 36.81 -4.06 -7.16
C ILE A 159 37.49 -3.44 -5.94
N SER A 160 37.37 -2.12 -5.78
CA SER A 160 37.89 -1.37 -4.62
C SER A 160 36.94 -1.38 -3.43
N ASN A 161 35.64 -1.50 -3.68
CA ASN A 161 34.61 -1.58 -2.64
C ASN A 161 34.82 -2.76 -1.69
N PRO A 162 34.27 -2.72 -0.48
CA PRO A 162 34.12 -3.93 0.33
C PRO A 162 33.33 -5.01 -0.44
N VAL A 163 33.78 -6.25 -0.38
CA VAL A 163 33.12 -7.40 -1.06
C VAL A 163 32.80 -8.47 -0.05
N VAL A 164 31.64 -9.10 -0.21
CA VAL A 164 31.25 -10.33 0.50
C VAL A 164 31.14 -11.47 -0.52
N ILE A 165 31.90 -12.54 -0.33
CA ILE A 165 31.70 -13.81 -1.04
C ILE A 165 30.70 -14.63 -0.23
N HIS A 166 29.49 -14.81 -0.78
CA HIS A 166 28.40 -15.54 -0.17
C HIS A 166 28.35 -16.98 -0.70
N MET A 167 28.88 -17.91 0.08
CA MET A 167 28.87 -19.34 -0.24
C MET A 167 27.68 -20.05 0.40
N TYR A 168 27.05 -20.99 -0.32
CA TYR A 168 25.93 -21.76 0.19
C TYR A 168 26.03 -23.26 -0.09
N THR A 169 25.32 -24.04 0.72
CA THR A 169 25.05 -25.47 0.49
C THR A 169 23.81 -25.88 1.29
N ALA A 170 22.91 -26.67 0.70
CA ALA A 170 21.73 -27.16 1.39
C ALA A 170 22.06 -28.22 2.45
N THR A 171 21.52 -28.05 3.67
CA THR A 171 21.91 -28.87 4.83
C THR A 171 20.78 -29.76 5.40
N ALA A 172 19.52 -29.49 5.03
CA ALA A 172 18.38 -30.24 5.55
C ALA A 172 18.39 -31.72 5.13
N PRO A 173 17.83 -32.64 5.94
CA PRO A 173 17.93 -34.10 5.73
C PRO A 173 17.55 -34.54 4.32
N MET A 174 16.39 -34.09 3.81
CA MET A 174 15.92 -34.49 2.47
C MET A 174 16.90 -34.06 1.38
N TRP A 175 17.46 -32.83 1.46
CA TRP A 175 18.44 -32.33 0.50
C TRP A 175 19.77 -33.06 0.64
N ARG A 176 20.25 -33.22 1.89
CA ARG A 176 21.51 -33.90 2.19
C ARG A 176 21.52 -35.36 1.69
N GLU A 177 20.46 -36.11 2.01
CA GLU A 177 20.41 -37.55 1.79
C GLU A 177 19.88 -37.92 0.40
N ALA A 178 18.74 -37.34 -0.02
CA ALA A 178 18.09 -37.73 -1.27
C ALA A 178 18.57 -36.93 -2.49
N VAL A 179 18.93 -35.64 -2.34
CA VAL A 179 19.38 -34.81 -3.46
C VAL A 179 20.90 -34.85 -3.65
N LEU A 180 21.64 -34.66 -2.56
CA LEU A 180 23.12 -34.62 -2.61
C LEU A 180 23.78 -35.98 -2.38
N GLY A 181 23.07 -36.94 -1.74
CA GLY A 181 23.59 -38.29 -1.48
C GLY A 181 24.69 -38.35 -0.43
N HIS A 182 24.70 -37.45 0.55
CA HIS A 182 25.71 -37.32 1.57
C HIS A 182 25.24 -37.66 3.00
N SER A 183 26.11 -38.23 3.82
CA SER A 183 25.93 -38.25 5.28
C SER A 183 26.18 -36.86 5.88
N ARG A 184 25.89 -36.66 7.16
CA ARG A 184 26.22 -35.41 7.89
C ARG A 184 27.72 -35.09 7.80
N GLU A 185 28.56 -36.08 8.04
CA GLU A 185 30.02 -35.93 8.02
C GLU A 185 30.54 -35.60 6.62
N ALA A 186 30.05 -36.31 5.59
CA ALA A 186 30.44 -36.08 4.21
C ALA A 186 30.02 -34.70 3.71
N LEU A 187 28.80 -34.23 4.06
CA LEU A 187 28.37 -32.91 3.70
C LEU A 187 29.13 -31.81 4.44
N LYS A 188 29.39 -31.98 5.74
CA LYS A 188 30.24 -31.05 6.51
C LYS A 188 31.62 -30.91 5.88
N GLU A 189 32.26 -32.03 5.48
CA GLU A 189 33.56 -31.97 4.82
C GLU A 189 33.49 -31.27 3.45
N LEU A 190 32.45 -31.49 2.65
CA LEU A 190 32.22 -30.77 1.40
C LEU A 190 32.11 -29.25 1.64
N ILE A 191 31.36 -28.83 2.65
CA ILE A 191 31.19 -27.42 3.03
C ILE A 191 32.52 -26.81 3.45
N LEU A 192 33.28 -27.52 4.30
CA LEU A 192 34.60 -27.06 4.74
C LEU A 192 35.62 -27.05 3.60
N ALA A 193 35.53 -27.96 2.64
CA ALA A 193 36.38 -27.94 1.42
C ALA A 193 36.07 -26.67 0.61
N GLY A 194 34.80 -26.34 0.36
CA GLY A 194 34.43 -25.09 -0.29
C GLY A 194 34.90 -23.86 0.50
N GLY A 195 34.78 -23.88 1.83
CA GLY A 195 35.28 -22.81 2.69
C GLY A 195 36.80 -22.63 2.60
N ARG A 196 37.57 -23.72 2.48
CA ARG A 196 39.02 -23.67 2.21
C ARG A 196 39.32 -23.08 0.84
N ASP A 197 38.56 -23.46 -0.19
CA ASP A 197 38.71 -22.90 -1.54
C ASP A 197 38.47 -21.39 -1.55
N VAL A 198 37.43 -20.90 -0.87
CA VAL A 198 37.18 -19.44 -0.71
C VAL A 198 38.35 -18.76 -0.01
N LEU A 199 38.86 -19.37 1.08
CA LEU A 199 39.99 -18.81 1.84
C LEU A 199 41.30 -18.82 1.00
N GLU A 200 41.59 -19.88 0.24
CA GLU A 200 42.73 -19.97 -0.64
C GLU A 200 42.70 -18.92 -1.75
N LEU A 201 41.52 -18.71 -2.37
CA LEU A 201 41.39 -17.86 -3.56
C LEU A 201 41.21 -16.40 -3.23
N ALA A 202 40.62 -16.06 -2.08
CA ALA A 202 40.23 -14.69 -1.73
C ALA A 202 40.66 -14.24 -0.31
N GLY A 203 41.28 -15.11 0.49
CA GLY A 203 41.65 -14.82 1.89
C GLY A 203 42.65 -13.68 2.08
N ASP A 204 43.51 -13.47 1.10
CA ASP A 204 44.54 -12.41 1.10
C ASP A 204 44.00 -11.05 0.59
N LEU A 205 42.76 -10.99 0.06
CA LEU A 205 42.15 -9.75 -0.40
C LEU A 205 41.68 -8.91 0.80
N PRO A 206 42.21 -7.71 1.02
CA PRO A 206 41.95 -6.96 2.26
C PRO A 206 40.52 -6.43 2.37
N ASN A 207 39.85 -6.26 1.25
CA ASN A 207 38.48 -5.76 1.16
C ASN A 207 37.42 -6.87 1.13
N VAL A 208 37.79 -8.17 1.22
CA VAL A 208 36.85 -9.29 1.12
C VAL A 208 36.47 -9.81 2.51
N ARG A 209 35.20 -10.14 2.67
CA ARG A 209 34.58 -10.83 3.81
C ARG A 209 33.85 -12.07 3.30
N PHE A 210 33.49 -12.94 4.23
CA PHE A 210 32.89 -14.24 3.90
C PHE A 210 31.52 -14.39 4.52
N GLN A 211 30.61 -14.97 3.76
CA GLN A 211 29.28 -15.34 4.20
C GLN A 211 29.02 -16.81 3.88
N PHE A 212 28.40 -17.51 4.81
CA PHE A 212 27.92 -18.87 4.61
C PHE A 212 26.41 -18.97 4.87
N SER A 213 25.70 -19.62 3.94
CA SER A 213 24.30 -20.01 4.09
C SER A 213 24.17 -21.52 4.14
N PRO A 214 23.80 -22.12 5.29
CA PRO A 214 23.26 -23.47 5.34
C PRO A 214 21.83 -23.45 4.76
N GLU A 215 21.71 -23.56 3.44
CA GLU A 215 20.42 -23.49 2.75
C GLU A 215 19.44 -24.50 3.33
N VAL A 216 18.14 -24.14 3.39
CA VAL A 216 17.09 -24.90 4.09
C VAL A 216 17.38 -25.04 5.60
N PHE A 217 18.02 -24.01 6.20
CA PHE A 217 18.32 -23.95 7.63
C PHE A 217 17.12 -24.29 8.51
N ASN A 218 15.94 -23.76 8.19
CA ASN A 218 14.72 -23.94 8.98
C ASN A 218 14.20 -25.39 9.02
N LEU A 219 14.73 -26.30 8.21
CA LEU A 219 14.45 -27.73 8.22
C LEU A 219 15.68 -28.59 8.58
N THR A 220 16.80 -27.95 8.87
CA THR A 220 18.02 -28.62 9.31
C THR A 220 17.97 -28.87 10.81
N GLU A 221 18.50 -30.00 11.26
CA GLU A 221 18.59 -30.32 12.68
C GLU A 221 19.45 -29.27 13.42
N PRO A 222 18.97 -28.70 14.55
CA PRO A 222 19.66 -27.61 15.24
C PRO A 222 21.09 -27.92 15.67
N ASP A 223 21.36 -29.15 16.11
CA ASP A 223 22.68 -29.62 16.52
C ASP A 223 23.65 -29.67 15.33
N TYR A 224 23.17 -30.15 14.19
CA TYR A 224 23.98 -30.27 12.99
C TYR A 224 24.29 -28.91 12.34
N VAL A 225 23.30 -28.03 12.25
CA VAL A 225 23.56 -26.69 11.67
C VAL A 225 24.49 -25.88 12.58
N LEU A 226 24.37 -25.99 13.90
CA LEU A 226 25.31 -25.35 14.84
C LEU A 226 26.74 -25.90 14.65
N GLU A 227 26.89 -27.21 14.58
CA GLU A 227 28.19 -27.86 14.32
C GLU A 227 28.85 -27.37 13.04
N VAL A 228 28.09 -27.29 11.94
CA VAL A 228 28.61 -26.81 10.64
C VAL A 228 28.97 -25.34 10.70
N CYS A 229 28.13 -24.50 11.29
CA CYS A 229 28.38 -23.06 11.42
C CYS A 229 29.59 -22.77 12.30
N ASP A 230 29.76 -23.49 13.43
CA ASP A 230 30.93 -23.32 14.29
C ASP A 230 32.20 -23.72 13.55
N ALA A 231 32.21 -24.83 12.81
CA ALA A 231 33.34 -25.26 12.03
C ALA A 231 33.71 -24.26 10.90
N MET A 232 32.71 -23.63 10.25
CA MET A 232 32.93 -22.59 9.24
C MET A 232 33.52 -21.33 9.86
N THR A 233 32.96 -20.87 11.00
CA THR A 233 33.47 -19.68 11.71
C THR A 233 34.88 -19.89 12.26
N GLU A 234 35.23 -21.13 12.63
CA GLU A 234 36.59 -21.50 13.00
C GLU A 234 37.55 -21.46 11.80
N LEU A 235 37.17 -22.08 10.67
CA LEU A 235 37.95 -22.09 9.45
C LEU A 235 38.28 -20.69 8.93
N TRP A 236 37.29 -19.77 8.98
CA TRP A 236 37.43 -18.40 8.50
C TRP A 236 37.93 -17.41 9.57
N ASP A 237 38.35 -17.91 10.74
CA ASP A 237 38.89 -17.12 11.85
C ASP A 237 37.97 -15.94 12.25
N ALA A 238 36.70 -16.29 12.49
CA ALA A 238 35.69 -15.30 12.87
C ALA A 238 36.02 -14.62 14.20
N ARG A 239 36.08 -13.29 14.19
CA ARG A 239 36.38 -12.44 15.36
C ARG A 239 35.79 -11.04 15.16
N PRO A 240 35.62 -10.22 16.21
CA PRO A 240 35.00 -8.90 16.11
C PRO A 240 35.62 -7.98 15.04
N GLU A 241 36.95 -8.05 14.84
CA GLU A 241 37.66 -7.23 13.86
C GLU A 241 37.54 -7.79 12.43
N ARG A 242 37.17 -9.05 12.30
CA ARG A 242 36.94 -9.75 11.02
C ARG A 242 35.70 -10.64 11.13
N PRO A 243 34.53 -10.04 11.16
CA PRO A 243 33.30 -10.81 11.32
C PRO A 243 33.00 -11.67 10.09
N VAL A 244 32.42 -12.85 10.34
CA VAL A 244 31.86 -13.75 9.34
C VAL A 244 30.34 -13.61 9.37
N ILE A 245 29.70 -13.60 8.20
CA ILE A 245 28.24 -13.57 8.11
C ILE A 245 27.73 -15.01 8.05
N LEU A 246 26.84 -15.36 8.96
CA LEU A 246 26.04 -16.59 8.89
C LEU A 246 24.61 -16.21 8.53
N ASN A 247 24.20 -16.56 7.33
CA ASN A 247 22.84 -16.29 6.84
C ASN A 247 22.00 -17.56 6.97
N LEU A 248 20.93 -17.50 7.74
CA LEU A 248 20.12 -18.62 8.18
C LEU A 248 18.75 -18.60 7.48
N PRO A 249 18.63 -19.15 6.24
CA PRO A 249 17.43 -18.92 5.45
C PRO A 249 16.25 -19.83 5.86
N ALA A 250 15.05 -19.25 5.88
CA ALA A 250 13.83 -20.01 5.78
C ALA A 250 13.49 -20.17 4.28
N THR A 251 14.26 -21.03 3.62
CA THR A 251 14.23 -21.23 2.15
C THR A 251 12.83 -21.58 1.64
N VAL A 252 12.08 -22.35 2.42
CA VAL A 252 10.63 -22.55 2.27
C VAL A 252 9.99 -22.29 3.62
N GLU A 253 9.13 -21.30 3.71
CA GLU A 253 8.43 -20.99 4.95
C GLU A 253 7.38 -22.05 5.26
N ILE A 254 7.63 -22.92 6.24
CA ILE A 254 6.74 -24.04 6.59
C ILE A 254 6.22 -23.99 8.03
N ALA A 255 6.84 -23.19 8.89
CA ALA A 255 6.51 -23.07 10.30
C ALA A 255 5.89 -21.70 10.62
N THR A 256 5.27 -21.59 11.81
CA THR A 256 4.87 -20.29 12.34
C THR A 256 6.09 -19.44 12.69
N PRO A 257 6.00 -18.10 12.61
CA PRO A 257 7.15 -17.19 12.81
C PRO A 257 7.91 -17.38 14.15
N ASN A 258 7.19 -17.75 15.21
CA ASN A 258 7.80 -18.02 16.52
C ASN A 258 8.78 -19.20 16.49
N VAL A 259 8.53 -20.22 15.67
CA VAL A 259 9.46 -21.36 15.54
C VAL A 259 10.77 -20.90 14.90
N TYR A 260 10.68 -20.08 13.85
CA TYR A 260 11.87 -19.52 13.22
C TYR A 260 12.64 -18.60 14.19
N ALA A 261 11.95 -17.76 14.96
CA ALA A 261 12.58 -16.96 16.00
C ALA A 261 13.28 -17.83 17.06
N ASP A 262 12.68 -18.95 17.48
CA ASP A 262 13.32 -19.90 18.40
C ASP A 262 14.60 -20.50 17.81
N GLN A 263 14.60 -20.83 16.52
CA GLN A 263 15.81 -21.32 15.81
C GLN A 263 16.92 -20.25 15.79
N ILE A 264 16.56 -19.00 15.52
CA ILE A 264 17.53 -17.90 15.51
C ILE A 264 18.07 -17.63 16.91
N GLU A 265 17.21 -17.62 17.94
CA GLU A 265 17.66 -17.43 19.33
C GLU A 265 18.55 -18.60 19.80
N TYR A 266 18.23 -19.82 19.37
CA TYR A 266 19.09 -20.98 19.63
C TYR A 266 20.49 -20.79 19.04
N MET A 267 20.60 -20.37 17.79
CA MET A 267 21.89 -20.08 17.15
C MET A 267 22.59 -18.91 17.85
N HIS A 268 21.87 -17.83 18.13
CA HIS A 268 22.38 -16.65 18.82
C HIS A 268 23.06 -17.00 20.16
N ARG A 269 22.48 -17.94 20.92
CA ARG A 269 22.99 -18.32 22.25
C ARG A 269 24.10 -19.35 22.22
N ASN A 270 24.16 -20.21 21.20
CA ASN A 270 25.02 -21.40 21.21
C ASN A 270 26.24 -21.31 20.30
N LEU A 271 26.30 -20.36 19.36
CA LEU A 271 27.49 -20.17 18.50
C LEU A 271 28.72 -19.85 19.33
N ALA A 272 29.77 -20.65 19.15
CA ALA A 272 31.00 -20.56 19.93
C ALA A 272 31.74 -19.22 19.74
N ARG A 273 31.66 -18.64 18.53
CA ARG A 273 32.30 -17.36 18.16
C ARG A 273 31.26 -16.25 17.92
N ARG A 274 30.19 -16.19 18.74
CA ARG A 274 29.06 -15.31 18.51
C ARG A 274 29.45 -13.84 18.31
N ASP A 275 30.44 -13.32 19.01
CA ASP A 275 30.90 -11.93 18.90
C ASP A 275 31.64 -11.63 17.59
N GLY A 276 32.13 -12.67 16.91
CA GLY A 276 32.73 -12.58 15.56
C GLY A 276 31.76 -12.90 14.44
N VAL A 277 30.46 -13.01 14.73
CA VAL A 277 29.44 -13.41 13.74
C VAL A 277 28.38 -12.34 13.58
N ILE A 278 28.08 -11.98 12.34
CA ILE A 278 26.86 -11.25 11.97
C ILE A 278 25.82 -12.31 11.61
N LEU A 279 24.77 -12.44 12.45
CA LEU A 279 23.63 -13.30 12.13
C LEU A 279 22.73 -12.59 11.13
N SER A 280 22.55 -13.22 9.98
CA SER A 280 21.66 -12.78 8.90
C SER A 280 20.48 -13.74 8.75
N VAL A 281 19.36 -13.22 8.30
CA VAL A 281 18.17 -14.00 8.02
C VAL A 281 17.66 -13.71 6.61
N HIS A 282 17.08 -14.73 5.97
CA HIS A 282 16.56 -14.68 4.62
C HIS A 282 15.26 -15.52 4.54
N PRO A 283 14.15 -15.00 5.03
CA PRO A 283 12.89 -15.72 4.95
C PRO A 283 12.19 -15.50 3.61
N HIS A 284 11.60 -16.58 3.07
CA HIS A 284 10.59 -16.51 2.04
C HIS A 284 9.19 -16.32 2.63
N ASN A 285 8.18 -16.13 1.78
CA ASN A 285 6.83 -15.75 2.17
C ASN A 285 5.76 -16.80 1.81
N ASP A 286 6.12 -18.08 1.83
CA ASP A 286 5.24 -19.18 1.38
C ASP A 286 3.94 -19.29 2.18
N ARG A 287 3.95 -18.88 3.44
CA ARG A 287 2.78 -18.86 4.32
C ARG A 287 2.11 -17.48 4.41
N GLY A 288 2.68 -16.45 3.75
CA GLY A 288 2.27 -15.06 3.92
C GLY A 288 2.70 -14.46 5.28
N THR A 289 3.68 -15.06 5.97
CA THR A 289 4.18 -14.60 7.28
C THR A 289 5.66 -14.23 7.26
N GLY A 290 6.27 -14.07 6.07
CA GLY A 290 7.69 -13.73 5.93
C GLY A 290 8.10 -12.45 6.66
N ILE A 291 7.23 -11.42 6.66
CA ILE A 291 7.43 -10.18 7.44
C ILE A 291 7.57 -10.52 8.93
N ALA A 292 6.61 -11.22 9.50
CA ALA A 292 6.63 -11.60 10.91
C ALA A 292 7.82 -12.51 11.24
N CYS A 293 8.22 -13.41 10.31
CA CYS A 293 9.43 -14.22 10.49
C CYS A 293 10.68 -13.35 10.66
N ALA A 294 10.87 -12.34 9.79
CA ALA A 294 12.01 -11.42 9.87
C ALA A 294 11.98 -10.55 11.13
N GLU A 295 10.82 -9.94 11.46
CA GLU A 295 10.67 -9.12 12.67
C GLU A 295 11.02 -9.89 13.94
N LEU A 296 10.46 -11.09 14.10
CA LEU A 296 10.73 -11.91 15.28
C LEU A 296 12.16 -12.46 15.29
N ALA A 297 12.75 -12.76 14.14
CA ALA A 297 14.14 -13.18 14.03
C ALA A 297 15.13 -12.08 14.45
N VAL A 298 14.85 -10.80 14.13
CA VAL A 298 15.67 -9.68 14.60
C VAL A 298 15.54 -9.51 16.11
N LEU A 299 14.34 -9.66 16.69
CA LEU A 299 14.16 -9.73 18.15
C LEU A 299 14.94 -10.90 18.77
N ALA A 300 15.04 -12.03 18.06
CA ALA A 300 15.75 -13.22 18.50
C ALA A 300 17.28 -13.13 18.40
N GLY A 301 17.82 -12.05 17.81
CA GLY A 301 19.25 -11.77 17.78
C GLY A 301 19.87 -11.71 16.39
N ALA A 302 19.08 -11.77 15.31
CA ALA A 302 19.56 -11.45 13.96
C ALA A 302 19.89 -9.95 13.86
N GLN A 303 20.96 -9.65 13.12
CA GLN A 303 21.50 -8.30 12.96
C GLN A 303 21.38 -7.80 11.51
N ARG A 304 21.07 -8.69 10.58
CA ARG A 304 21.04 -8.44 9.15
C ARG A 304 19.87 -9.19 8.50
N VAL A 305 19.21 -8.55 7.55
CA VAL A 305 18.06 -9.11 6.85
C VAL A 305 18.28 -9.03 5.34
N GLU A 306 18.23 -10.18 4.68
CA GLU A 306 18.16 -10.30 3.23
C GLU A 306 16.70 -10.39 2.79
N GLY A 307 16.34 -9.70 1.70
CA GLY A 307 15.00 -9.74 1.13
C GLY A 307 14.93 -8.95 -0.16
N CYS A 308 13.73 -8.80 -0.72
CA CYS A 308 13.51 -8.01 -1.93
C CYS A 308 12.60 -6.82 -1.66
N ILE A 309 12.79 -5.74 -2.40
CA ILE A 309 11.91 -4.59 -2.36
C ILE A 309 10.55 -5.02 -2.97
N PHE A 310 9.49 -4.92 -2.17
CA PHE A 310 8.14 -5.43 -2.45
C PHE A 310 8.03 -6.96 -2.61
N GLY A 311 9.02 -7.71 -2.13
CA GLY A 311 8.91 -9.13 -1.88
C GLY A 311 8.96 -10.05 -3.10
N ASN A 312 9.59 -9.64 -4.22
CA ASN A 312 9.75 -10.49 -5.37
C ASN A 312 10.69 -11.69 -5.08
N GLY A 313 10.48 -12.82 -5.76
CA GLY A 313 11.33 -14.01 -5.62
C GLY A 313 10.62 -15.31 -5.97
N GLU A 314 11.30 -16.42 -5.75
CA GLU A 314 10.76 -17.76 -6.00
C GLU A 314 9.45 -18.01 -5.27
N ARG A 315 8.53 -18.73 -5.92
CA ARG A 315 7.20 -19.11 -5.41
C ARG A 315 6.35 -17.89 -5.04
N THR A 316 6.27 -17.56 -3.73
CA THR A 316 5.53 -16.40 -3.20
C THR A 316 6.43 -15.19 -2.91
N GLY A 317 7.72 -15.32 -3.21
CA GLY A 317 8.71 -14.27 -3.05
C GLY A 317 9.52 -14.33 -1.75
N ASN A 318 10.49 -13.44 -1.67
CA ASN A 318 11.29 -13.15 -0.49
C ASN A 318 10.52 -12.28 0.49
N VAL A 319 11.04 -12.13 1.70
CA VAL A 319 10.52 -11.11 2.62
C VAL A 319 10.62 -9.72 2.00
N ASP A 320 9.58 -8.92 2.17
CA ASP A 320 9.50 -7.56 1.67
C ASP A 320 10.22 -6.57 2.59
N ILE A 321 11.39 -6.09 2.16
CA ILE A 321 12.18 -5.11 2.92
C ILE A 321 11.43 -3.77 3.07
N ALA A 322 10.68 -3.33 2.06
CA ALA A 322 9.96 -2.07 2.13
C ALA A 322 8.92 -2.09 3.26
N THR A 323 8.13 -3.17 3.36
CA THR A 323 7.18 -3.34 4.46
C THR A 323 7.87 -3.42 5.82
N LEU A 324 8.99 -4.17 5.93
CA LEU A 324 9.76 -4.26 7.18
C LEU A 324 10.29 -2.89 7.64
N ALA A 325 10.88 -2.13 6.72
CA ALA A 325 11.41 -0.80 6.99
C ALA A 325 10.32 0.18 7.45
N LEU A 326 9.18 0.19 6.76
CA LEU A 326 8.06 1.07 7.11
C LEU A 326 7.32 0.61 8.38
N ASN A 327 7.36 -0.68 8.73
CA ASN A 327 6.92 -1.16 10.04
C ASN A 327 7.78 -0.59 11.17
N LEU A 328 9.11 -0.50 11.00
CA LEU A 328 10.01 0.16 11.96
C LEU A 328 9.71 1.65 12.06
N HIS A 329 9.58 2.34 10.91
CA HIS A 329 9.20 3.75 10.84
C HIS A 329 7.91 4.03 11.62
N ALA A 330 6.87 3.22 11.43
CA ALA A 330 5.59 3.33 12.13
C ALA A 330 5.70 3.12 13.66
N GLN A 331 6.83 2.60 14.15
CA GLN A 331 7.13 2.42 15.57
C GLN A 331 8.14 3.46 16.10
N GLY A 332 8.51 4.45 15.30
CA GLY A 332 9.46 5.50 15.67
C GLY A 332 10.92 5.04 15.62
N VAL A 333 11.23 3.99 14.86
CA VAL A 333 12.60 3.54 14.60
C VAL A 333 13.00 3.92 13.19
N ASP A 334 14.06 4.72 13.03
CA ASP A 334 14.58 5.09 11.72
C ASP A 334 15.01 3.83 10.94
N PRO A 335 14.42 3.56 9.77
CA PRO A 335 14.77 2.39 8.96
C PRO A 335 16.16 2.50 8.32
N MET A 336 16.83 3.66 8.33
CA MET A 336 18.14 3.93 7.73
C MET A 336 18.18 3.73 6.20
N ILE A 337 17.05 3.59 5.55
CA ILE A 337 16.84 3.57 4.10
C ILE A 337 15.63 4.44 3.76
N ASP A 338 15.71 5.16 2.64
CA ASP A 338 14.77 6.22 2.28
C ASP A 338 13.64 5.71 1.36
N PHE A 339 12.41 5.84 1.83
CA PHE A 339 11.17 5.59 1.09
C PHE A 339 10.33 6.86 0.89
N SER A 340 10.90 8.06 1.05
CA SER A 340 10.18 9.34 0.94
C SER A 340 9.57 9.61 -0.45
N ASP A 341 10.01 8.92 -1.50
CA ASP A 341 9.34 8.84 -2.81
C ASP A 341 9.07 7.38 -3.18
N ILE A 342 8.10 6.77 -2.48
CA ILE A 342 7.78 5.35 -2.67
C ILE A 342 7.29 5.05 -4.09
N ASP A 343 6.70 6.02 -4.78
CA ASP A 343 6.21 5.86 -6.15
C ASP A 343 7.35 5.80 -7.16
N ALA A 344 8.45 6.52 -6.94
CA ALA A 344 9.65 6.38 -7.77
C ALA A 344 10.32 5.01 -7.57
N VAL A 345 10.36 4.53 -6.32
CA VAL A 345 10.83 3.16 -6.00
C VAL A 345 9.95 2.13 -6.70
N ARG A 346 8.62 2.24 -6.56
CA ARG A 346 7.66 1.34 -7.21
C ARG A 346 7.84 1.29 -8.71
N ARG A 347 7.88 2.45 -9.39
CA ARG A 347 8.09 2.52 -10.85
C ARG A 347 9.39 1.85 -11.27
N THR A 348 10.46 1.98 -10.48
CA THR A 348 11.73 1.32 -10.77
C THR A 348 11.61 -0.20 -10.64
N VAL A 349 11.03 -0.70 -9.55
CA VAL A 349 10.84 -2.13 -9.31
C VAL A 349 9.94 -2.76 -10.37
N GLU A 350 8.78 -2.16 -10.67
CA GLU A 350 7.86 -2.65 -11.70
C GLU A 350 8.51 -2.68 -13.09
N HIS A 351 9.30 -1.65 -13.43
CA HIS A 351 10.04 -1.61 -14.68
C HIS A 351 11.10 -2.72 -14.77
N CYS A 352 11.86 -2.93 -13.68
CA CYS A 352 12.96 -3.90 -13.67
C CYS A 352 12.45 -5.34 -13.59
N ASN A 353 11.44 -5.61 -12.76
CA ASN A 353 10.88 -6.94 -12.59
C ASN A 353 9.83 -7.30 -13.65
N ARG A 354 9.22 -6.32 -14.31
CA ARG A 354 8.03 -6.48 -15.18
C ARG A 354 6.86 -7.17 -14.48
N ILE A 355 6.72 -6.90 -13.19
CA ILE A 355 5.64 -7.38 -12.34
C ILE A 355 5.06 -6.17 -11.62
N GLU A 356 3.74 -5.99 -11.69
CA GLU A 356 3.03 -4.92 -11.01
C GLU A 356 2.93 -5.20 -9.51
N VAL A 357 3.06 -4.15 -8.70
CA VAL A 357 2.84 -4.21 -7.26
C VAL A 357 1.34 -4.30 -6.99
N HIS A 358 0.94 -5.23 -6.14
CA HIS A 358 -0.47 -5.45 -5.82
C HIS A 358 -1.13 -4.18 -5.26
N PRO A 359 -2.34 -3.77 -5.71
CA PRO A 359 -2.99 -2.53 -5.29
C PRO A 359 -3.31 -2.43 -3.79
N ARG A 360 -3.26 -3.54 -3.05
CA ARG A 360 -3.37 -3.58 -1.57
C ARG A 360 -2.07 -4.00 -0.89
N HIS A 361 -0.94 -3.84 -1.58
CA HIS A 361 0.36 -4.06 -0.96
C HIS A 361 0.56 -3.07 0.21
N PRO A 362 1.06 -3.50 1.38
CA PRO A 362 1.27 -2.60 2.51
C PRO A 362 2.04 -1.34 2.12
N TYR A 363 1.59 -0.18 2.56
CA TYR A 363 2.14 1.16 2.33
C TYR A 363 2.19 1.63 0.86
N VAL A 364 2.45 0.77 -0.13
CA VAL A 364 2.73 1.16 -1.53
C VAL A 364 1.57 0.97 -2.49
N GLY A 365 0.61 0.10 -2.18
CA GLY A 365 -0.53 -0.18 -3.05
C GLY A 365 -1.44 1.04 -3.23
N ASP A 366 -2.09 1.16 -4.39
CA ASP A 366 -2.95 2.31 -4.72
C ASP A 366 -4.18 2.43 -3.83
N LEU A 367 -4.58 1.35 -3.15
CA LEU A 367 -5.77 1.30 -2.30
C LEU A 367 -5.47 1.39 -0.80
N VAL A 368 -4.22 1.56 -0.38
CA VAL A 368 -3.86 1.47 1.06
C VAL A 368 -4.04 2.78 1.81
N HIS A 369 -3.96 3.92 1.12
CA HIS A 369 -4.21 5.24 1.71
C HIS A 369 -5.60 5.77 1.37
N THR A 370 -6.55 4.89 1.02
CA THR A 370 -7.93 5.23 0.68
C THR A 370 -8.91 4.71 1.70
N ALA A 371 -10.00 5.41 1.87
CA ALA A 371 -11.13 4.93 2.65
C ALA A 371 -12.42 4.99 1.81
N PHE A 372 -13.14 3.89 1.73
CA PHE A 372 -14.42 3.80 1.03
C PHE A 372 -15.62 4.03 1.96
N SER A 373 -15.49 3.65 3.22
CA SER A 373 -16.54 3.87 4.22
C SER A 373 -16.61 5.34 4.62
N GLY A 374 -17.80 5.95 4.52
CA GLY A 374 -18.02 7.34 4.93
C GLY A 374 -17.70 7.64 6.40
N THR A 375 -17.83 6.63 7.28
CA THR A 375 -17.44 6.75 8.69
C THR A 375 -15.93 6.88 8.83
N HIS A 376 -15.16 6.10 8.05
CA HIS A 376 -13.70 6.19 8.06
C HIS A 376 -13.23 7.53 7.47
N GLN A 377 -13.81 7.96 6.35
CA GLN A 377 -13.50 9.25 5.72
C GLN A 377 -13.73 10.43 6.66
N ASP A 378 -14.88 10.46 7.37
CA ASP A 378 -15.19 11.50 8.37
C ASP A 378 -14.17 11.48 9.53
N ALA A 379 -13.80 10.30 10.01
CA ALA A 379 -12.81 10.18 11.09
C ALA A 379 -11.42 10.64 10.64
N ILE A 380 -10.98 10.29 9.44
CA ILE A 380 -9.68 10.72 8.88
C ILE A 380 -9.66 12.24 8.70
N LYS A 381 -10.73 12.83 8.11
CA LYS A 381 -10.86 14.30 7.95
C LYS A 381 -10.75 15.02 9.30
N LYS A 382 -11.45 14.52 10.33
CA LYS A 382 -11.38 15.07 11.69
C LYS A 382 -9.99 14.89 12.31
N GLY A 383 -9.36 13.72 12.08
CA GLY A 383 -8.00 13.44 12.54
C GLY A 383 -6.97 14.41 11.98
N PHE A 384 -6.99 14.68 10.67
CA PHE A 384 -6.12 15.70 10.05
C PHE A 384 -6.41 17.12 10.59
N ALA A 385 -7.68 17.49 10.78
CA ALA A 385 -8.04 18.79 11.33
C ALA A 385 -7.50 18.97 12.76
N GLU A 386 -7.62 17.94 13.60
CA GLU A 386 -7.11 17.92 14.97
C GLU A 386 -5.57 17.99 14.97
N HIS A 387 -4.92 17.22 14.08
CA HIS A 387 -3.46 17.20 13.96
C HIS A 387 -2.90 18.62 13.65
N ARG A 388 -3.50 19.32 12.66
CA ARG A 388 -3.14 20.70 12.32
C ARG A 388 -3.41 21.69 13.46
N ALA A 389 -4.57 21.58 14.10
CA ALA A 389 -4.92 22.46 15.22
C ALA A 389 -3.93 22.30 16.37
N ARG A 390 -3.56 21.08 16.71
CA ARG A 390 -2.60 20.78 17.78
C ARG A 390 -1.18 21.23 17.44
N ALA A 391 -0.72 21.06 16.20
CA ALA A 391 0.57 21.59 15.73
C ALA A 391 0.63 23.11 15.88
N THR A 392 -0.44 23.80 15.50
CA THR A 392 -0.58 25.25 15.64
C THR A 392 -0.57 25.67 17.11
N GLU A 393 -1.30 24.98 17.99
CA GLU A 393 -1.36 25.25 19.44
C GLU A 393 0.03 25.09 20.10
N LEU A 394 0.78 24.07 19.71
CA LEU A 394 2.10 23.77 20.23
C LEU A 394 3.21 24.59 19.57
N GLY A 395 2.93 25.25 18.44
CA GLY A 395 3.91 26.03 17.68
C GLY A 395 5.02 25.18 17.03
N VAL A 396 4.69 23.93 16.66
CA VAL A 396 5.61 22.99 15.99
C VAL A 396 5.12 22.69 14.57
N PRO A 397 6.00 22.29 13.63
CA PRO A 397 5.59 21.77 12.33
C PRO A 397 4.70 20.52 12.47
N GLU A 398 3.75 20.31 11.56
CA GLU A 398 2.91 19.10 11.53
C GLU A 398 3.75 17.82 11.47
N SER A 399 4.86 17.84 10.72
CA SER A 399 5.80 16.72 10.56
C SER A 399 6.59 16.34 11.82
N GLU A 400 6.63 17.20 12.83
CA GLU A 400 7.28 16.92 14.12
C GLU A 400 6.30 16.49 15.21
N LEU A 401 5.00 16.52 14.91
CA LEU A 401 3.98 16.13 15.85
C LEU A 401 3.72 14.61 15.79
N GLU A 402 3.58 13.97 16.96
CA GLU A 402 3.20 12.55 17.05
C GLU A 402 1.96 12.25 16.19
N TRP A 403 2.10 11.29 15.28
CA TRP A 403 1.03 10.89 14.37
C TRP A 403 -0.10 10.16 15.08
N ARG A 404 -1.34 10.64 14.92
CA ARG A 404 -2.53 10.07 15.58
C ARG A 404 -3.78 10.08 14.68
N VAL A 405 -3.62 10.23 13.37
CA VAL A 405 -4.77 10.24 12.46
C VAL A 405 -5.38 8.84 12.39
N PRO A 406 -6.69 8.70 12.66
CA PRO A 406 -7.35 7.39 12.63
C PRO A 406 -7.23 6.69 11.28
N TYR A 407 -7.13 5.35 11.28
CA TYR A 407 -7.07 4.49 10.10
C TYR A 407 -5.83 4.64 9.19
N LEU A 408 -4.91 5.53 9.50
CA LEU A 408 -3.65 5.71 8.79
C LEU A 408 -2.49 5.36 9.73
N PRO A 409 -1.77 4.25 9.50
CA PRO A 409 -0.69 3.80 10.37
C PRO A 409 0.52 4.73 10.35
N ILE A 410 0.74 5.44 9.24
CA ILE A 410 1.76 6.48 9.05
C ILE A 410 1.12 7.68 8.35
N ASP A 411 1.80 8.83 8.35
CA ASP A 411 1.46 9.93 7.46
C ASP A 411 1.81 9.54 6.02
N PRO A 412 0.86 9.55 5.07
CA PRO A 412 1.18 9.33 3.66
C PRO A 412 2.24 10.29 3.11
N ALA A 413 2.35 11.50 3.67
CA ALA A 413 3.36 12.48 3.26
C ALA A 413 4.80 12.00 3.53
N ASP A 414 5.04 11.17 4.54
CA ASP A 414 6.36 10.61 4.85
C ASP A 414 6.93 9.74 3.72
N ILE A 415 6.05 9.19 2.90
CA ILE A 415 6.40 8.36 1.74
C ILE A 415 6.11 9.02 0.39
N GLY A 416 5.95 10.36 0.38
CA GLY A 416 5.71 11.16 -0.82
C GLY A 416 4.30 11.05 -1.38
N ARG A 417 3.32 10.58 -0.58
CA ARG A 417 1.92 10.44 -0.98
C ARG A 417 1.01 11.41 -0.23
N SER A 418 -0.20 11.59 -0.73
CA SER A 418 -1.26 12.32 -0.03
C SER A 418 -2.48 11.44 0.18
N TYR A 419 -3.24 11.71 1.22
CA TYR A 419 -4.55 11.09 1.39
C TYR A 419 -5.56 11.59 0.34
N ASP A 420 -5.43 12.85 -0.07
CA ASP A 420 -6.36 13.52 -1.00
C ASP A 420 -6.35 12.91 -2.42
N ALA A 421 -5.26 12.28 -2.82
CA ALA A 421 -5.13 11.68 -4.15
C ALA A 421 -6.02 10.45 -4.37
N VAL A 422 -6.73 9.95 -3.36
CA VAL A 422 -7.35 8.61 -3.44
C VAL A 422 -8.73 8.51 -2.78
N ILE A 423 -9.50 9.61 -2.69
CA ILE A 423 -10.90 9.49 -2.29
C ILE A 423 -11.69 8.94 -3.48
N ARG A 424 -12.05 7.67 -3.38
CA ARG A 424 -12.86 6.96 -4.37
C ARG A 424 -14.26 6.74 -3.83
N VAL A 425 -15.25 6.97 -4.65
CA VAL A 425 -16.66 6.78 -4.29
C VAL A 425 -17.19 5.56 -5.05
N ASN A 426 -17.65 4.57 -4.31
CA ASN A 426 -18.36 3.40 -4.83
C ASN A 426 -19.67 3.19 -4.07
N SER A 427 -20.39 2.10 -4.34
CA SER A 427 -21.65 1.76 -3.69
C SER A 427 -21.59 1.65 -2.15
N GLN A 428 -20.41 1.52 -1.56
CA GLN A 428 -20.18 1.47 -0.11
C GLN A 428 -19.80 2.84 0.49
N SER A 429 -19.62 3.85 -0.36
CA SER A 429 -19.22 5.19 0.07
C SER A 429 -20.42 5.98 0.57
N GLY A 430 -20.41 6.34 1.83
CA GLY A 430 -21.49 7.14 2.43
C GLY A 430 -21.43 8.62 2.02
N LYS A 431 -22.46 9.37 2.46
CA LYS A 431 -22.62 10.82 2.22
C LYS A 431 -21.41 11.69 2.56
N GLY A 432 -20.57 11.27 3.50
CA GLY A 432 -19.36 12.01 3.91
C GLY A 432 -18.29 12.06 2.83
N GLY A 433 -18.05 10.96 2.11
CA GLY A 433 -17.07 10.91 1.03
C GLY A 433 -17.47 11.73 -0.19
N ILE A 434 -18.75 11.69 -0.55
CA ILE A 434 -19.31 12.48 -1.65
C ILE A 434 -19.22 13.98 -1.36
N ALA A 435 -19.60 14.38 -0.14
CA ALA A 435 -19.52 15.78 0.29
C ALA A 435 -18.07 16.29 0.33
N TYR A 436 -17.15 15.45 0.81
CA TYR A 436 -15.73 15.79 0.85
C TYR A 436 -15.13 15.99 -0.56
N LEU A 437 -15.44 15.11 -1.52
CA LEU A 437 -14.96 15.27 -2.90
C LEU A 437 -15.44 16.59 -3.54
N LEU A 438 -16.71 16.97 -3.34
CA LEU A 438 -17.22 18.24 -3.85
C LEU A 438 -16.61 19.44 -3.12
N GLU A 439 -16.30 19.31 -1.83
CA GLU A 439 -15.64 20.37 -1.06
C GLU A 439 -14.17 20.53 -1.48
N SER A 440 -13.40 19.40 -1.62
CA SER A 440 -11.98 19.44 -1.96
C SER A 440 -11.71 19.84 -3.41
N GLU A 441 -12.47 19.28 -4.36
CA GLU A 441 -12.20 19.47 -5.80
C GLU A 441 -12.92 20.70 -6.38
N TYR A 442 -14.10 21.03 -5.85
CA TYR A 442 -14.94 22.11 -6.38
C TYR A 442 -15.21 23.24 -5.40
N GLY A 443 -14.71 23.15 -4.16
CA GLY A 443 -14.92 24.18 -3.12
C GLY A 443 -16.35 24.29 -2.64
N ILE A 444 -17.16 23.24 -2.78
CA ILE A 444 -18.60 23.27 -2.50
C ILE A 444 -18.92 22.59 -1.18
N SER A 445 -19.25 23.39 -0.17
CA SER A 445 -19.72 22.87 1.12
C SER A 445 -21.23 22.64 1.08
N LEU A 446 -21.65 21.38 1.22
CA LEU A 446 -23.05 20.98 1.13
C LEU A 446 -23.75 20.98 2.49
N PRO A 447 -24.97 21.55 2.61
CA PRO A 447 -25.83 21.38 3.79
C PRO A 447 -26.16 19.90 4.03
N ARG A 448 -26.29 19.50 5.31
CA ARG A 448 -26.46 18.09 5.69
C ARG A 448 -27.64 17.39 4.98
N ARG A 449 -28.76 18.08 4.75
CA ARG A 449 -29.90 17.49 4.05
C ARG A 449 -29.62 17.26 2.57
N LEU A 450 -28.90 18.18 1.92
CA LEU A 450 -28.48 18.04 0.54
C LEU A 450 -27.44 16.93 0.39
N GLN A 451 -26.53 16.77 1.37
CA GLN A 451 -25.58 15.62 1.39
C GLN A 451 -26.31 14.26 1.37
N ILE A 452 -27.43 14.16 2.09
CA ILE A 452 -28.26 12.94 2.14
C ILE A 452 -28.95 12.70 0.79
N ASP A 453 -29.51 13.75 0.18
CA ASP A 453 -30.21 13.62 -1.11
C ASP A 453 -29.24 13.27 -2.24
N LEU A 454 -28.11 13.97 -2.33
CA LEU A 454 -27.06 13.68 -3.31
C LEU A 454 -26.49 12.26 -3.14
N ALA A 455 -26.22 11.85 -1.90
CA ALA A 455 -25.70 10.50 -1.64
C ALA A 455 -26.65 9.40 -2.15
N ARG A 456 -27.97 9.60 -2.02
CA ARG A 456 -28.96 8.66 -2.55
C ARG A 456 -28.90 8.56 -4.08
N ARG A 457 -28.73 9.68 -4.78
CA ARG A 457 -28.63 9.73 -6.24
C ARG A 457 -27.34 9.09 -6.75
N VAL A 458 -26.21 9.41 -6.10
CA VAL A 458 -24.92 8.80 -6.39
C VAL A 458 -24.97 7.30 -6.14
N GLN A 459 -25.59 6.86 -5.02
CA GLN A 459 -25.78 5.45 -4.70
C GLN A 459 -26.57 4.72 -5.81
N GLN A 460 -27.69 5.30 -6.23
CA GLN A 460 -28.49 4.72 -7.31
C GLN A 460 -27.67 4.57 -8.60
N HIS A 461 -26.88 5.57 -8.97
CA HIS A 461 -26.04 5.51 -10.17
C HIS A 461 -24.93 4.45 -10.06
N THR A 462 -24.32 4.30 -8.88
CA THR A 462 -23.28 3.28 -8.65
C THR A 462 -23.87 1.87 -8.56
N ASP A 463 -25.07 1.70 -8.01
CA ASP A 463 -25.75 0.41 -7.97
C ASP A 463 -26.14 -0.07 -9.37
N GLU A 464 -26.54 0.85 -10.27
CA GLU A 464 -26.88 0.54 -11.66
C GLU A 464 -25.65 0.25 -12.52
N SER A 465 -24.55 0.99 -12.33
CA SER A 465 -23.33 0.87 -13.15
C SER A 465 -22.32 -0.16 -12.61
N GLY A 466 -22.34 -0.43 -11.31
CA GLY A 466 -21.30 -1.22 -10.62
C GLY A 466 -19.91 -0.57 -10.60
N ALA A 467 -19.79 0.64 -11.14
CA ALA A 467 -18.52 1.33 -11.34
C ALA A 467 -18.20 2.29 -10.18
N GLU A 468 -16.92 2.56 -10.03
CA GLU A 468 -16.41 3.62 -9.18
C GLU A 468 -16.61 4.97 -9.85
N LEU A 469 -17.04 5.99 -9.09
CA LEU A 469 -17.27 7.35 -9.60
C LEU A 469 -16.09 8.26 -9.26
N THR A 470 -15.64 9.00 -10.26
CA THR A 470 -14.68 10.09 -10.11
C THR A 470 -15.37 11.35 -9.55
N ALA A 471 -14.59 12.30 -9.01
CA ALA A 471 -15.11 13.60 -8.59
C ALA A 471 -15.84 14.32 -9.74
N ALA A 472 -15.36 14.21 -10.96
CA ALA A 472 -16.00 14.77 -12.15
C ALA A 472 -17.39 14.15 -12.42
N ALA A 473 -17.51 12.82 -12.33
CA ALA A 473 -18.80 12.14 -12.50
C ALA A 473 -19.82 12.52 -11.40
N ILE A 474 -19.36 12.67 -10.15
CA ILE A 474 -20.20 13.14 -9.04
C ILE A 474 -20.63 14.59 -9.28
N TRP A 475 -19.75 15.43 -9.81
CA TRP A 475 -20.07 16.79 -10.18
C TRP A 475 -21.12 16.86 -11.30
N GLU A 476 -21.04 16.02 -12.32
CA GLU A 476 -22.04 15.89 -13.37
C GLU A 476 -23.41 15.49 -12.80
N ILE A 477 -23.45 14.47 -11.91
CA ILE A 477 -24.69 14.07 -11.20
C ILE A 477 -25.25 15.24 -10.40
N PHE A 478 -24.40 16.01 -9.71
CA PHE A 478 -24.81 17.19 -8.95
C PHE A 478 -25.42 18.26 -9.87
N GLN A 479 -24.76 18.59 -10.98
CA GLN A 479 -25.22 19.59 -11.93
C GLN A 479 -26.56 19.18 -12.56
N GLU A 480 -26.70 17.95 -13.00
CA GLU A 480 -27.93 17.42 -13.60
C GLU A 480 -29.10 17.44 -12.59
N ALA A 481 -28.81 17.09 -11.34
CA ALA A 481 -29.83 16.98 -10.30
C ALA A 481 -30.34 18.35 -9.77
N TYR A 482 -29.46 19.37 -9.69
CA TYR A 482 -29.74 20.58 -8.93
C TYR A 482 -29.56 21.90 -9.70
N CYS A 483 -28.73 21.94 -10.77
CA CYS A 483 -28.47 23.21 -11.45
C CYS A 483 -29.48 23.56 -12.57
N GLY A 484 -30.37 22.64 -12.91
CA GLY A 484 -31.29 22.84 -14.03
C GLY A 484 -30.59 22.90 -15.39
N PRO A 485 -31.29 22.91 -16.52
CA PRO A 485 -30.69 23.00 -17.84
C PRO A 485 -30.07 24.39 -18.04
N VAL A 486 -28.77 24.45 -18.20
CA VAL A 486 -28.04 25.65 -18.59
C VAL A 486 -28.13 25.77 -20.11
N GLY A 487 -28.94 26.71 -20.60
CA GLY A 487 -28.70 27.34 -21.89
C GLY A 487 -29.43 26.85 -23.15
N GLU A 488 -30.47 26.00 -23.09
CA GLU A 488 -31.40 25.87 -24.25
C GLU A 488 -32.85 25.79 -23.84
N PRO A 489 -33.77 26.50 -24.54
CA PRO A 489 -35.20 26.28 -24.35
C PRO A 489 -35.54 24.92 -24.96
N SER A 490 -35.59 23.85 -24.15
CA SER A 490 -36.06 22.54 -24.58
C SER A 490 -37.52 22.66 -25.06
N GLY A 491 -37.68 22.51 -26.34
CA GLY A 491 -38.97 22.39 -26.97
C GLY A 491 -39.74 21.17 -26.50
N SER A 492 -41.00 21.39 -26.20
CA SER A 492 -42.13 20.48 -25.96
C SER A 492 -42.58 20.37 -24.50
N GLY A 493 -43.52 21.23 -24.14
CA GLY A 493 -44.39 21.10 -22.96
C GLY A 493 -44.22 22.24 -21.96
N GLY A 494 -45.16 23.18 -21.87
CA GLY A 494 -45.38 24.24 -20.89
C GLY A 494 -44.11 24.89 -20.34
N GLY A 495 -43.48 25.80 -21.06
CA GLY A 495 -42.14 26.28 -20.78
C GLY A 495 -42.05 27.12 -19.51
N VAL A 496 -41.13 26.76 -18.64
CA VAL A 496 -40.68 27.61 -17.53
C VAL A 496 -40.16 28.94 -18.14
N PRO A 497 -40.59 30.12 -17.66
CA PRO A 497 -40.10 31.39 -18.18
C PRO A 497 -38.59 31.53 -17.92
N SER A 498 -37.88 32.18 -18.83
CA SER A 498 -36.49 32.58 -18.62
C SER A 498 -36.40 33.97 -17.99
N LEU A 499 -35.44 34.17 -17.11
CA LEU A 499 -35.13 35.48 -16.54
C LEU A 499 -34.35 36.29 -17.58
N GLU A 500 -34.98 37.38 -18.10
CA GLU A 500 -34.38 38.21 -19.15
C GLU A 500 -33.56 39.36 -18.55
N SER A 501 -34.15 40.06 -17.54
CA SER A 501 -33.44 41.08 -16.80
C SER A 501 -33.90 41.14 -15.34
N PHE A 502 -32.98 41.63 -14.49
CA PHE A 502 -33.23 41.87 -13.09
C PHE A 502 -32.53 43.18 -12.69
N GLU A 503 -33.29 44.16 -12.27
CA GLU A 503 -32.78 45.49 -11.91
C GLU A 503 -33.21 45.85 -10.47
N THR A 504 -32.22 46.21 -9.63
CA THR A 504 -32.48 46.78 -8.30
C THR A 504 -32.01 48.21 -8.24
N SER A 505 -32.85 49.08 -7.74
CA SER A 505 -32.50 50.49 -7.49
C SER A 505 -33.02 50.88 -6.12
N GLY A 506 -32.14 51.48 -5.30
CA GLY A 506 -32.48 51.96 -3.96
C GLY A 506 -32.34 53.48 -3.84
N SER A 507 -33.36 54.16 -3.34
CA SER A 507 -33.32 55.57 -3.00
C SER A 507 -34.06 55.81 -1.69
N GLN A 508 -33.40 56.45 -0.70
CA GLN A 508 -33.99 56.86 0.59
C GLN A 508 -34.68 55.72 1.38
N GLY A 509 -34.06 54.52 1.44
CA GLY A 509 -34.57 53.42 2.26
C GLY A 509 -35.72 52.61 1.62
N ARG A 510 -36.03 52.82 0.35
CA ARG A 510 -36.94 51.97 -0.43
C ARG A 510 -36.21 51.32 -1.57
N GLU A 511 -36.12 49.98 -1.56
CA GLU A 511 -35.64 49.20 -2.69
C GLU A 511 -36.77 49.01 -3.71
N ARG A 512 -36.46 49.27 -4.96
CA ARG A 512 -37.31 48.98 -6.11
C ARG A 512 -36.65 47.87 -6.90
N THR A 513 -37.34 46.76 -7.11
CA THR A 513 -36.84 45.61 -7.88
C THR A 513 -37.75 45.41 -9.09
N VAL A 514 -37.18 45.36 -10.28
CA VAL A 514 -37.86 45.06 -11.53
C VAL A 514 -37.40 43.72 -12.06
N VAL A 515 -38.35 42.80 -12.26
CA VAL A 515 -38.09 41.45 -12.77
C VAL A 515 -38.75 41.33 -14.16
N THR A 516 -37.98 40.95 -15.16
CA THR A 516 -38.46 40.70 -16.50
C THR A 516 -38.33 39.21 -16.83
N LEU A 517 -39.48 38.56 -17.02
CA LEU A 517 -39.56 37.15 -17.40
C LEU A 517 -40.02 37.01 -18.85
N ARG A 518 -39.41 36.13 -19.62
CA ARG A 518 -39.85 35.77 -20.98
C ARG A 518 -40.46 34.37 -20.97
N SER A 519 -41.69 34.24 -21.34
CA SER A 519 -42.37 32.94 -21.48
C SER A 519 -41.95 32.24 -22.78
N GLY A 520 -41.68 30.93 -22.70
CA GLY A 520 -41.41 30.12 -23.88
C GLY A 520 -42.61 30.04 -24.80
N VAL A 521 -42.42 29.93 -26.11
CA VAL A 521 -43.45 29.73 -27.13
C VAL A 521 -44.12 28.37 -26.89
N GLY A 522 -45.38 28.36 -26.45
CA GLY A 522 -46.17 27.14 -26.33
C GLY A 522 -46.42 26.54 -27.74
N SER A 523 -46.27 25.24 -27.91
CA SER A 523 -46.59 24.49 -29.13
C SER A 523 -48.10 24.32 -29.29
N GLY A 524 -48.79 25.43 -29.55
CA GLY A 524 -50.18 25.41 -30.00
C GLY A 524 -50.20 25.51 -31.54
N ALA A 525 -50.80 24.52 -32.21
CA ALA A 525 -51.01 24.51 -33.66
C ALA A 525 -51.85 25.73 -34.11
N GLY A 526 -51.19 26.76 -34.62
CA GLY A 526 -51.81 27.94 -35.18
C GLY A 526 -50.76 28.86 -35.79
N VAL A 527 -50.82 29.07 -37.09
CA VAL A 527 -49.92 29.85 -37.94
C VAL A 527 -49.69 31.26 -37.37
N GLY A 528 -48.47 31.55 -36.95
CA GLY A 528 -48.00 32.87 -36.57
C GLY A 528 -46.84 32.73 -35.55
N ALA A 529 -45.59 32.85 -36.01
CA ALA A 529 -44.44 32.93 -35.09
C ALA A 529 -44.52 34.19 -34.24
N GLY A 530 -45.22 34.10 -33.11
CA GLY A 530 -45.29 35.16 -32.10
C GLY A 530 -44.08 35.07 -31.16
N ALA A 531 -43.30 36.16 -31.04
CA ALA A 531 -42.30 36.33 -30.03
C ALA A 531 -42.93 36.00 -28.65
N GLY A 532 -42.23 35.18 -27.79
CA GLY A 532 -42.71 34.82 -26.45
C GLY A 532 -43.10 36.07 -25.65
N SER A 533 -44.18 35.99 -24.87
CA SER A 533 -44.64 37.12 -24.07
C SER A 533 -43.62 37.47 -23.00
N VAL A 534 -43.35 38.77 -22.88
CA VAL A 534 -42.47 39.31 -21.83
C VAL A 534 -43.38 39.87 -20.72
N THR A 535 -43.14 39.38 -19.49
CA THR A 535 -43.85 39.88 -18.30
C THR A 535 -42.85 40.67 -17.45
N VAL A 536 -43.20 41.95 -17.20
CA VAL A 536 -42.41 42.83 -16.34
C VAL A 536 -43.17 43.03 -15.04
N THR A 537 -42.57 42.74 -13.92
CA THR A 537 -43.13 42.95 -12.59
C THR A 537 -42.25 43.89 -11.79
N GLU A 538 -42.91 44.84 -11.10
CA GLU A 538 -42.22 45.79 -10.22
C GLU A 538 -42.61 45.53 -8.77
N HIS A 539 -41.60 45.44 -7.91
CA HIS A 539 -41.73 45.14 -6.49
C HIS A 539 -41.07 46.24 -5.67
N LEU A 540 -41.74 46.73 -4.62
CA LEU A 540 -41.25 47.78 -3.72
C LEU A 540 -41.02 47.21 -2.32
N GLY A 541 -39.83 47.37 -1.79
CA GLY A 541 -39.49 47.02 -0.41
C GLY A 541 -39.31 45.51 -0.13
N VAL A 542 -39.18 44.70 -1.19
CA VAL A 542 -38.92 43.26 -1.07
C VAL A 542 -37.55 42.91 -1.61
N GLY A 543 -36.91 41.88 -1.02
CA GLY A 543 -35.60 41.42 -1.46
C GLY A 543 -35.63 40.68 -2.80
N PRO A 544 -34.46 40.47 -3.43
CA PRO A 544 -34.35 39.87 -4.77
C PRO A 544 -35.00 38.49 -4.91
N VAL A 545 -34.86 37.62 -3.92
CA VAL A 545 -35.44 36.27 -3.91
C VAL A 545 -36.95 36.34 -3.91
N GLU A 546 -37.51 37.17 -3.03
CA GLU A 546 -38.96 37.35 -2.90
C GLU A 546 -39.57 37.97 -4.18
N ALA A 547 -38.92 38.99 -4.74
CA ALA A 547 -39.36 39.60 -5.99
C ALA A 547 -39.45 38.59 -7.14
N LEU A 548 -38.42 37.72 -7.28
CA LEU A 548 -38.40 36.69 -8.31
C LEU A 548 -39.40 35.57 -8.06
N THR A 549 -39.60 35.13 -6.81
CA THR A 549 -40.58 34.08 -6.50
C THR A 549 -42.01 34.57 -6.70
N VAL A 550 -42.33 35.87 -6.38
CA VAL A 550 -43.61 36.48 -6.67
C VAL A 550 -43.85 36.62 -8.17
N ALA A 551 -42.84 37.02 -8.94
CA ALA A 551 -42.93 37.07 -10.40
C ALA A 551 -43.18 35.69 -11.03
N LEU A 552 -42.53 34.64 -10.52
CA LEU A 552 -42.75 33.26 -10.93
C LEU A 552 -44.14 32.74 -10.56
N SER A 553 -44.66 33.08 -9.37
CA SER A 553 -46.01 32.74 -8.96
C SER A 553 -47.03 33.39 -9.87
N GLY A 554 -46.81 34.65 -10.30
CA GLY A 554 -47.61 35.33 -11.31
C GLY A 554 -47.58 34.64 -12.69
N ALA A 555 -46.53 33.91 -13.00
CA ALA A 555 -46.38 33.07 -14.18
C ALA A 555 -46.89 31.62 -13.99
N GLY A 556 -47.53 31.32 -12.85
CA GLY A 556 -48.10 30.00 -12.53
C GLY A 556 -47.14 29.00 -11.91
N ILE A 557 -45.97 29.44 -11.46
CA ILE A 557 -44.96 28.59 -10.80
C ILE A 557 -44.78 29.06 -9.37
N ASP A 558 -45.38 28.33 -8.45
CA ASP A 558 -45.36 28.69 -7.03
C ASP A 558 -44.22 27.98 -6.30
N ILE A 559 -43.26 28.75 -5.79
CA ILE A 559 -42.04 28.25 -5.11
C ILE A 559 -41.90 28.99 -3.78
N GLY A 560 -41.81 28.20 -2.70
CA GLY A 560 -41.44 28.71 -1.38
C GLY A 560 -40.00 28.33 -1.04
N VAL A 561 -39.11 29.30 -0.89
CA VAL A 561 -37.73 29.06 -0.44
C VAL A 561 -37.74 28.82 1.06
N LEU A 562 -37.25 27.65 1.49
CA LEU A 562 -37.19 27.22 2.89
C LEU A 562 -35.86 27.53 3.55
N GLU A 563 -34.76 27.27 2.83
CA GLU A 563 -33.40 27.46 3.33
C GLU A 563 -32.50 27.94 2.18
N LEU A 564 -31.52 28.79 2.48
CA LEU A 564 -30.59 29.34 1.51
C LEU A 564 -29.18 29.31 2.09
N HIS A 565 -28.26 28.69 1.35
CA HIS A 565 -26.82 28.62 1.66
C HIS A 565 -26.03 29.23 0.53
N GLN A 566 -25.04 30.07 0.89
CA GLN A 566 -24.09 30.66 -0.07
C GLN A 566 -22.66 30.38 0.35
N SER A 567 -21.82 30.04 -0.61
CA SER A 567 -20.39 29.89 -0.44
C SER A 567 -19.62 30.29 -1.71
N ASN A 568 -18.33 30.48 -1.61
CA ASN A 568 -17.45 30.74 -2.73
C ASN A 568 -16.66 29.47 -3.09
N THR A 569 -16.52 29.21 -4.39
CA THR A 569 -15.83 28.03 -4.94
C THR A 569 -14.34 28.31 -5.18
N GLY A 570 -13.59 28.74 -4.17
CA GLY A 570 -12.15 29.00 -4.28
C GLY A 570 -11.75 30.34 -3.65
N ALA A 571 -10.44 30.63 -3.68
CA ALA A 571 -9.85 31.85 -3.15
C ALA A 571 -9.46 32.85 -4.26
N GLY A 572 -9.59 34.14 -3.98
CA GLY A 572 -9.14 35.23 -4.86
C GLY A 572 -10.22 35.82 -5.75
N ASN A 573 -9.82 36.82 -6.59
CA ASN A 573 -10.74 37.64 -7.38
C ASN A 573 -11.48 36.90 -8.52
N ALA A 574 -11.11 35.65 -8.80
CA ALA A 574 -11.75 34.78 -9.81
C ALA A 574 -12.70 33.75 -9.22
N SER A 575 -12.92 33.78 -7.90
CA SER A 575 -13.85 32.83 -7.25
C SER A 575 -15.28 33.06 -7.70
N GLU A 576 -16.04 31.97 -7.88
CA GLU A 576 -17.45 32.00 -8.20
C GLU A 576 -18.28 31.79 -6.93
N ALA A 577 -19.43 32.42 -6.85
CA ALA A 577 -20.40 32.16 -5.81
C ALA A 577 -21.30 30.98 -6.23
N ILE A 578 -21.57 30.08 -5.29
CA ILE A 578 -22.61 29.07 -5.40
C ILE A 578 -23.70 29.35 -4.37
N THR A 579 -24.94 29.28 -4.82
CA THR A 579 -26.12 29.37 -3.95
C THR A 579 -26.88 28.05 -4.03
N LEU A 580 -27.15 27.47 -2.87
CA LEU A 580 -27.92 26.24 -2.69
C LEU A 580 -29.24 26.63 -1.98
N ILE A 581 -30.38 26.25 -2.53
CA ILE A 581 -31.68 26.51 -1.90
C ILE A 581 -32.46 25.22 -1.70
N GLU A 582 -33.04 25.07 -0.51
CA GLU A 582 -34.12 24.13 -0.28
C GLU A 582 -35.43 24.83 -0.58
N PHE A 583 -36.25 24.28 -1.45
CA PHE A 583 -37.50 24.90 -1.86
C PHE A 583 -38.68 23.93 -1.75
N LYS A 584 -39.87 24.50 -1.57
CA LYS A 584 -41.16 23.81 -1.57
C LYS A 584 -41.94 24.18 -2.81
N HIS A 585 -42.52 23.18 -3.49
CA HIS A 585 -43.52 23.35 -4.54
C HIS A 585 -44.66 22.36 -4.31
N GLY A 586 -45.87 22.87 -4.04
CA GLY A 586 -46.98 22.05 -3.55
C GLY A 586 -46.59 21.35 -2.23
N ASP A 587 -46.74 20.05 -2.15
CA ASP A 587 -46.35 19.24 -0.97
C ASP A 587 -44.91 18.67 -1.03
N ARG A 588 -44.15 19.02 -2.06
CA ARG A 588 -42.77 18.48 -2.27
C ARG A 588 -41.72 19.49 -1.84
N THR A 589 -40.68 18.98 -1.21
CA THR A 589 -39.47 19.72 -0.89
C THR A 589 -38.30 19.16 -1.75
N ALA A 590 -37.53 20.04 -2.34
CA ALA A 590 -36.39 19.68 -3.18
C ALA A 590 -35.25 20.72 -3.05
N TRP A 591 -34.12 20.42 -3.64
CA TRP A 591 -32.95 21.29 -3.67
C TRP A 591 -32.69 21.80 -5.10
N ALA A 592 -32.19 23.03 -5.18
CA ALA A 592 -31.71 23.64 -6.41
C ALA A 592 -30.41 24.40 -6.15
N ALA A 593 -29.59 24.54 -7.19
CA ALA A 593 -28.30 25.21 -7.13
C ALA A 593 -28.15 26.22 -8.29
N GLY A 594 -27.48 27.34 -8.00
CA GLY A 594 -27.09 28.35 -8.99
C GLY A 594 -25.67 28.79 -8.77
N ARG A 595 -24.94 29.09 -9.86
CA ARG A 595 -23.53 29.48 -9.82
C ARG A 595 -23.28 30.67 -10.74
N ASP A 596 -22.58 31.67 -10.25
CA ASP A 596 -22.16 32.86 -11.01
C ASP A 596 -21.04 33.58 -10.27
N ARG A 597 -20.30 34.44 -10.94
CA ARG A 597 -19.30 35.33 -10.28
C ARG A 597 -19.96 36.35 -9.35
N SER A 598 -21.22 36.70 -9.61
CA SER A 598 -22.02 37.56 -8.78
C SER A 598 -22.90 36.74 -7.83
N THR A 599 -22.77 36.95 -6.54
CA THR A 599 -23.60 36.30 -5.51
C THR A 599 -25.08 36.46 -5.80
N LEU A 600 -25.50 37.65 -6.24
CA LEU A 600 -26.89 37.91 -6.61
C LEU A 600 -27.32 37.04 -7.82
N LYS A 601 -26.52 36.98 -8.87
CA LYS A 601 -26.83 36.16 -10.04
C LYS A 601 -26.86 34.69 -9.70
N ALA A 602 -25.91 34.18 -8.87
CA ALA A 602 -25.93 32.82 -8.38
C ALA A 602 -27.25 32.51 -7.62
N THR A 603 -27.75 33.45 -6.82
CA THR A 603 -28.99 33.29 -6.10
C THR A 603 -30.21 33.25 -7.04
N LEU A 604 -30.26 34.17 -8.02
CA LEU A 604 -31.34 34.19 -8.99
C LEU A 604 -31.33 32.95 -9.88
N ALA A 605 -30.13 32.46 -10.25
CA ALA A 605 -29.95 31.21 -10.97
C ALA A 605 -30.48 30.01 -10.18
N ALA A 606 -30.22 29.94 -8.86
CA ALA A 606 -30.73 28.89 -8.01
C ALA A 606 -32.30 28.91 -7.95
N VAL A 607 -32.91 30.07 -7.86
CA VAL A 607 -34.37 30.20 -7.88
C VAL A 607 -34.94 29.80 -9.24
N MET A 608 -34.31 30.19 -10.34
CA MET A 608 -34.71 29.77 -11.69
C MET A 608 -34.54 28.25 -11.89
N ALA A 609 -33.47 27.66 -11.35
CA ALA A 609 -33.28 26.19 -11.34
C ALA A 609 -34.40 25.49 -10.56
N ALA A 610 -34.82 26.04 -9.41
CA ALA A 610 -35.97 25.54 -8.65
C ALA A 610 -37.26 25.59 -9.48
N ALA A 611 -37.49 26.68 -10.22
CA ALA A 611 -38.63 26.81 -11.11
C ALA A 611 -38.65 25.74 -12.21
N ALA A 612 -37.48 25.50 -12.81
CA ALA A 612 -37.29 24.46 -13.84
C ALA A 612 -37.51 23.03 -13.27
N LEU A 613 -37.06 22.78 -12.05
CA LEU A 613 -37.23 21.48 -11.38
C LEU A 613 -38.68 21.27 -10.91
N ALA A 614 -39.38 22.32 -10.50
CA ALA A 614 -40.79 22.27 -10.12
C ALA A 614 -41.69 21.90 -11.32
N GLY A 615 -41.33 22.35 -12.53
CA GLY A 615 -42.09 22.05 -13.76
C GLY A 615 -41.87 20.63 -14.32
N ARG A 616 -40.89 19.89 -13.83
CA ARG A 616 -40.61 18.48 -14.26
C ARG A 616 -41.51 17.52 -13.50
N SER A 617 -42.41 16.81 -14.20
CA SER A 617 -43.12 15.66 -13.62
C SER A 617 -42.09 14.64 -13.14
N ALA A 618 -42.22 14.14 -11.90
CA ALA A 618 -41.31 13.09 -11.39
C ALA A 618 -41.32 11.87 -12.33
N PRO A 619 -40.19 11.25 -12.58
CA PRO A 619 -40.19 9.89 -13.10
C PRO A 619 -40.96 8.99 -12.13
N LYS A 620 -41.85 8.15 -12.66
CA LYS A 620 -42.71 7.22 -11.91
C LYS A 620 -41.93 6.16 -11.19
#